data_cd99a24897791e8603053708be594cd0
#
_entry.id   cd99a24897791e8603053708be594cd0
#
_cell.length_a   1.000
_cell.length_b   1.000
_cell.length_c   1.000
_cell.angle_alpha   90.00
_cell.angle_beta   90.00
_cell.angle_gamma   90.00
#
_symmetry.space_group_name_H-M   'P 1'
#
loop_
_entity.id
_entity.type
_entity.pdbx_description
1 polymer ?
#
loop_
_entity_poly.entity_id
_entity_poly.type
_entity_poly.pdbx_seq_one_letter_code
_entity_poly.pdbx_strand_id
1 'polypeptide(L)'
;DSAQVRLLHKGEIGTDPTTGEPEYDFPIYEVHKLDVDGSGRDRTVLCKGESCELCRAGNKPSLRMFIQLVNLDEKDKEKQVQLWERGLTDIKQMIGLTSEYGDLTKRNIKIVRSGSKGSLKTTYQYFPKDPSEMEVPEAQKLVGSLILDLDKEDQIKAIEGRLQLSKGGNNADNEGSSRGGRSAANRVF
;
A
#
# COMPACT_ATOMS: atom_id res chain seq x y z
N ASP A 1 11.70 -5.35 16.32
CA ASP A 1 10.53 -4.47 16.49
C ASP A 1 9.26 -5.28 16.20
N SER A 2 8.14 -4.94 16.86
CA SER A 2 6.84 -5.55 16.57
C SER A 2 5.73 -4.53 16.70
N ALA A 3 4.61 -4.77 15.99
CA ALA A 3 3.39 -4.00 16.11
C ALA A 3 2.18 -4.93 16.12
N GLN A 4 1.10 -4.54 16.82
CA GLN A 4 -0.20 -5.19 16.72
C GLN A 4 -1.10 -4.38 15.80
N VAL A 5 -1.67 -5.06 14.82
CA VAL A 5 -2.50 -4.43 13.80
C VAL A 5 -3.80 -5.18 13.58
N ARG A 6 -4.80 -4.47 13.04
CA ARG A 6 -6.00 -5.05 12.44
C ARG A 6 -6.06 -4.66 10.98
N LEU A 7 -6.20 -5.63 10.08
CA LEU A 7 -6.30 -5.35 8.65
C LEU A 7 -7.69 -4.81 8.30
N LEU A 8 -7.77 -3.96 7.27
CA LEU A 8 -9.03 -3.48 6.69
C LEU A 8 -9.48 -4.34 5.50
N HIS A 9 -8.72 -5.37 5.17
CA HIS A 9 -8.95 -6.30 4.07
C HIS A 9 -9.24 -7.69 4.62
N LYS A 10 -10.28 -8.35 4.11
CA LYS A 10 -10.69 -9.70 4.52
C LYS A 10 -9.69 -10.75 4.08
N GLY A 11 -9.09 -10.54 2.92
CA GLY A 11 -8.30 -11.51 2.21
C GLY A 11 -9.09 -12.17 1.10
N GLU A 12 -9.35 -13.47 1.17
CA GLU A 12 -10.18 -14.16 0.20
C GLU A 12 -11.66 -13.75 0.34
N ILE A 13 -12.27 -13.33 -0.77
CA ILE A 13 -13.63 -12.82 -0.81
C ILE A 13 -14.57 -13.71 -1.65
N GLY A 14 -14.03 -14.65 -2.39
CA GLY A 14 -14.79 -15.54 -3.26
C GLY A 14 -13.91 -16.30 -4.23
N THR A 15 -14.55 -16.78 -5.28
CA THR A 15 -13.90 -17.50 -6.37
C THR A 15 -14.34 -16.88 -7.69
N ASP A 16 -13.41 -16.58 -8.57
CA ASP A 16 -13.72 -16.10 -9.93
C ASP A 16 -14.53 -17.18 -10.66
N PRO A 17 -15.75 -16.87 -11.10
CA PRO A 17 -16.62 -17.85 -11.75
C PRO A 17 -16.10 -18.30 -13.11
N THR A 18 -15.17 -17.55 -13.72
CA THR A 18 -14.62 -17.83 -15.05
C THR A 18 -13.38 -18.73 -14.96
N THR A 19 -12.49 -18.44 -14.02
CA THR A 19 -11.21 -19.16 -13.89
C THR A 19 -11.23 -20.22 -12.81
N GLY A 20 -12.14 -20.13 -11.84
CA GLY A 20 -12.19 -20.99 -10.65
C GLY A 20 -11.09 -20.67 -9.62
N GLU A 21 -10.38 -19.57 -9.81
CA GLU A 21 -9.32 -19.14 -8.89
C GLU A 21 -9.87 -18.29 -7.73
N PRO A 22 -9.21 -18.30 -6.56
CA PRO A 22 -9.60 -17.45 -5.44
C PRO A 22 -9.47 -15.97 -5.76
N GLU A 23 -10.48 -15.18 -5.42
CA GLU A 23 -10.44 -13.72 -5.47
C GLU A 23 -10.06 -13.14 -4.11
N TYR A 24 -9.24 -12.09 -4.12
CA TYR A 24 -8.77 -11.40 -2.93
C TYR A 24 -9.11 -9.91 -2.97
N ASP A 25 -9.49 -9.34 -1.84
CA ASP A 25 -9.72 -7.90 -1.69
C ASP A 25 -8.42 -7.12 -1.36
N PHE A 26 -7.28 -7.77 -1.36
CA PHE A 26 -6.01 -7.09 -1.18
C PHE A 26 -5.73 -6.15 -2.35
N PRO A 27 -5.39 -4.87 -2.09
CA PRO A 27 -5.03 -3.92 -3.14
C PRO A 27 -3.63 -4.22 -3.67
N ILE A 28 -3.56 -5.13 -4.64
CA ILE A 28 -2.32 -5.56 -5.30
C ILE A 28 -2.29 -4.98 -6.70
N TYR A 29 -1.24 -4.22 -7.01
CA TYR A 29 -1.09 -3.55 -8.30
C TYR A 29 0.34 -3.69 -8.83
N GLU A 30 0.46 -3.76 -10.15
CA GLU A 30 1.72 -3.45 -10.82
C GLU A 30 1.90 -1.94 -10.87
N VAL A 31 3.01 -1.45 -10.32
CA VAL A 31 3.27 -0.01 -10.21
C VAL A 31 4.70 0.34 -10.58
N HIS A 32 4.86 1.56 -11.06
CA HIS A 32 6.15 2.21 -11.26
C HIS A 32 6.47 3.15 -10.10
N LYS A 33 7.76 3.32 -9.83
CA LYS A 33 8.28 4.33 -8.89
C LYS A 33 9.21 5.25 -9.66
N LEU A 34 8.84 6.53 -9.74
CA LEU A 34 9.65 7.53 -10.42
C LEU A 34 9.30 8.94 -9.93
N ASP A 35 10.24 9.85 -10.11
CA ASP A 35 10.01 11.28 -9.89
C ASP A 35 9.26 11.86 -11.10
N VAL A 36 7.96 12.05 -10.94
CA VAL A 36 7.06 12.47 -12.04
C VAL A 36 7.04 13.99 -12.26
N ASP A 37 7.47 14.78 -11.26
CA ASP A 37 7.34 16.24 -11.23
C ASP A 37 8.68 16.97 -11.07
N GLY A 38 9.80 16.23 -11.09
CA GLY A 38 11.15 16.79 -10.93
C GLY A 38 11.47 17.27 -9.50
N SER A 39 10.67 16.87 -8.53
CA SER A 39 10.84 17.29 -7.12
C SER A 39 11.92 16.50 -6.37
N GLY A 40 12.48 15.46 -6.98
CA GLY A 40 13.40 14.51 -6.34
C GLY A 40 12.69 13.48 -5.45
N ARG A 41 11.37 13.34 -5.59
CA ARG A 41 10.57 12.39 -4.81
C ARG A 41 9.83 11.42 -5.71
N ASP A 42 10.08 10.14 -5.52
CA ASP A 42 9.35 9.10 -6.25
C ASP A 42 7.86 9.10 -5.88
N ARG A 43 7.03 9.03 -6.90
CA ARG A 43 5.60 8.76 -6.82
C ARG A 43 5.30 7.36 -7.29
N THR A 44 4.20 6.81 -6.81
CA THR A 44 3.69 5.52 -7.25
C THR A 44 2.70 5.74 -8.37
N VAL A 45 2.95 5.15 -9.53
CA VAL A 45 2.14 5.25 -10.73
C VAL A 45 1.65 3.87 -11.15
N LEU A 46 0.35 3.74 -11.42
CA LEU A 46 -0.25 2.49 -11.88
C LEU A 46 0.31 2.10 -13.25
N CYS A 47 0.75 0.85 -13.39
CA CYS A 47 1.16 0.31 -14.69
C CYS A 47 -0.06 0.06 -15.58
N LYS A 48 0.01 0.43 -16.85
CA LYS A 48 -1.06 0.23 -17.85
C LYS A 48 -0.83 -1.02 -18.72
N GLY A 49 0.04 -1.93 -18.27
CA GLY A 49 0.35 -3.15 -19.01
C GLY A 49 0.95 -2.87 -20.39
N GLU A 50 0.39 -3.47 -21.44
CA GLU A 50 0.89 -3.35 -22.81
C GLU A 50 0.86 -1.92 -23.38
N SER A 51 -0.06 -1.08 -22.89
CA SER A 51 -0.20 0.32 -23.33
C SER A 51 0.62 1.30 -22.49
N CYS A 52 1.48 0.82 -21.60
CA CYS A 52 2.21 1.66 -20.66
C CYS A 52 3.43 2.33 -21.28
N GLU A 53 3.42 3.66 -21.36
CA GLU A 53 4.55 4.44 -21.88
C GLU A 53 5.76 4.39 -20.94
N LEU A 54 5.54 4.26 -19.63
CA LEU A 54 6.62 4.09 -18.66
C LEU A 54 7.40 2.78 -18.90
N CYS A 55 6.68 1.68 -19.20
CA CYS A 55 7.33 0.42 -19.61
C CYS A 55 8.13 0.58 -20.89
N ARG A 56 7.59 1.27 -21.88
CA ARG A 56 8.27 1.55 -23.16
C ARG A 56 9.52 2.40 -23.00
N ALA A 57 9.50 3.32 -22.03
CA ALA A 57 10.66 4.12 -21.66
C ALA A 57 11.69 3.37 -20.80
N GLY A 58 11.49 2.07 -20.53
CA GLY A 58 12.43 1.23 -19.80
C GLY A 58 12.26 1.27 -18.26
N ASN A 59 11.27 2.00 -17.72
CA ASN A 59 10.96 1.96 -16.30
C ASN A 59 10.19 0.65 -16.01
N LYS A 60 10.82 -0.26 -15.25
CA LYS A 60 10.25 -1.57 -14.96
C LYS A 60 9.21 -1.48 -13.85
N PRO A 61 7.98 -2.03 -14.04
CA PRO A 61 7.00 -2.10 -12.98
C PRO A 61 7.40 -3.14 -11.93
N SER A 62 6.82 -3.01 -10.76
CA SER A 62 6.92 -4.00 -9.69
C SER A 62 5.55 -4.28 -9.10
N LEU A 63 5.29 -5.55 -8.78
CA LEU A 63 4.07 -5.95 -8.08
C LEU A 63 4.14 -5.52 -6.62
N ARG A 64 3.15 -4.73 -6.19
CA ARG A 64 3.06 -4.18 -4.82
C ARG A 64 1.67 -4.38 -4.25
N MET A 65 1.64 -4.68 -2.98
CA MET A 65 0.43 -4.74 -2.17
C MET A 65 0.41 -3.54 -1.21
N PHE A 66 -0.74 -2.88 -1.11
CA PHE A 66 -0.95 -1.67 -0.31
C PHE A 66 -1.97 -1.95 0.78
N ILE A 67 -1.55 -2.65 1.83
CA ILE A 67 -2.43 -3.02 2.94
C ILE A 67 -2.78 -1.78 3.76
N GLN A 68 -4.07 -1.54 3.92
CA GLN A 68 -4.58 -0.60 4.91
C GLN A 68 -4.87 -1.34 6.20
N LEU A 69 -4.48 -0.77 7.31
CA LEU A 69 -4.58 -1.40 8.62
C LEU A 69 -4.76 -0.37 9.74
N VAL A 70 -5.30 -0.81 10.85
CA VAL A 70 -5.30 -0.05 12.11
C VAL A 70 -4.13 -0.53 12.95
N ASN A 71 -3.21 0.38 13.28
CA ASN A 71 -2.11 0.12 14.20
C ASN A 71 -2.62 0.28 15.64
N LEU A 72 -2.73 -0.82 16.38
CA LEU A 72 -3.29 -0.84 17.73
C LEU A 72 -2.31 -0.33 18.79
N ASP A 73 -1.03 -0.25 18.45
CA ASP A 73 0.01 0.29 19.33
C ASP A 73 0.15 1.84 19.21
N GLU A 74 -0.51 2.44 18.18
CA GLU A 74 -0.52 3.88 17.97
C GLU A 74 -1.54 4.54 18.93
N LYS A 75 -1.08 5.50 19.72
CA LYS A 75 -1.91 6.20 20.71
C LYS A 75 -2.76 7.30 20.12
N ASP A 76 -2.28 7.90 19.03
CA ASP A 76 -3.00 8.95 18.32
C ASP A 76 -4.01 8.32 17.37
N LYS A 77 -5.30 8.46 17.69
CA LYS A 77 -6.39 7.84 16.90
C LYS A 77 -6.41 8.28 15.44
N GLU A 78 -6.01 9.52 15.16
CA GLU A 78 -5.97 10.03 13.78
C GLU A 78 -4.85 9.39 12.95
N LYS A 79 -3.84 8.82 13.60
CA LYS A 79 -2.70 8.14 12.97
C LYS A 79 -2.78 6.62 13.04
N GLN A 80 -3.83 6.06 13.65
CA GLN A 80 -3.99 4.61 13.75
C GLN A 80 -4.21 3.94 12.40
N VAL A 81 -4.97 4.58 11.50
CA VAL A 81 -5.14 4.05 10.15
C VAL A 81 -3.88 4.34 9.34
N GLN A 82 -3.22 3.28 8.92
CA GLN A 82 -1.93 3.35 8.24
C GLN A 82 -1.97 2.54 6.96
N LEU A 83 -1.13 2.95 6.02
CA LEU A 83 -0.89 2.20 4.78
C LEU A 83 0.47 1.52 4.84
N TRP A 84 0.51 0.27 4.45
CA TRP A 84 1.72 -0.54 4.45
C TRP A 84 1.97 -1.16 3.08
N GLU A 85 2.97 -0.63 2.37
CA GLU A 85 3.36 -1.11 1.06
C GLU A 85 4.29 -2.31 1.18
N ARG A 86 3.97 -3.42 0.49
CA ARG A 86 4.75 -4.67 0.53
C ARG A 86 4.93 -5.27 -0.86
N GLY A 87 5.99 -6.10 -0.99
CA GLY A 87 6.33 -6.79 -2.22
C GLY A 87 5.85 -8.24 -2.26
N LEU A 88 6.30 -8.98 -3.27
CA LEU A 88 5.82 -10.31 -3.61
C LEU A 88 5.91 -11.34 -2.47
N THR A 89 6.96 -11.28 -1.64
CA THR A 89 7.11 -12.21 -0.51
C THR A 89 5.99 -12.06 0.51
N ASP A 90 5.65 -10.81 0.86
CA ASP A 90 4.58 -10.53 1.81
C ASP A 90 3.20 -10.81 1.21
N ILE A 91 3.01 -10.58 -0.11
CA ILE A 91 1.79 -10.97 -0.82
C ILE A 91 1.51 -12.46 -0.66
N LYS A 92 2.50 -13.30 -0.92
CA LYS A 92 2.37 -14.76 -0.77
C LYS A 92 2.05 -15.17 0.67
N GLN A 93 2.66 -14.52 1.65
CA GLN A 93 2.39 -14.78 3.06
C GLN A 93 0.95 -14.38 3.44
N MET A 94 0.47 -13.22 2.98
CA MET A 94 -0.91 -12.78 3.24
C MET A 94 -1.94 -13.71 2.62
N ILE A 95 -1.73 -14.17 1.39
CA ILE A 95 -2.58 -15.18 0.75
C ILE A 95 -2.60 -16.48 1.57
N GLY A 96 -1.44 -16.95 2.01
CA GLY A 96 -1.35 -18.14 2.88
C GLY A 96 -2.12 -17.96 4.21
N LEU A 97 -2.06 -16.77 4.82
CA LEU A 97 -2.82 -16.48 6.03
C LEU A 97 -4.34 -16.51 5.81
N THR A 98 -4.83 -16.03 4.67
CA THR A 98 -6.28 -16.10 4.38
C THR A 98 -6.76 -17.52 4.20
N SER A 99 -5.97 -18.38 3.55
CA SER A 99 -6.29 -19.79 3.37
C SER A 99 -6.35 -20.56 4.69
N GLU A 100 -5.52 -20.17 5.68
CA GLU A 100 -5.46 -20.84 6.98
C GLU A 100 -6.47 -20.27 7.99
N TYR A 101 -6.62 -18.93 8.01
CA TYR A 101 -7.35 -18.23 9.06
C TYR A 101 -8.66 -17.59 8.60
N GLY A 102 -8.97 -17.61 7.31
CA GLY A 102 -10.15 -16.97 6.72
C GLY A 102 -10.10 -15.44 6.78
N ASP A 103 -11.21 -14.82 7.14
CA ASP A 103 -11.40 -13.36 7.20
C ASP A 103 -10.43 -12.70 8.19
N LEU A 104 -9.42 -12.02 7.67
CA LEU A 104 -8.36 -11.38 8.46
C LEU A 104 -8.82 -10.09 9.16
N THR A 105 -9.97 -9.53 8.81
CA THR A 105 -10.55 -8.38 9.53
C THR A 105 -11.08 -8.76 10.91
N LYS A 106 -11.29 -10.05 11.17
CA LYS A 106 -11.84 -10.57 12.43
C LYS A 106 -10.79 -10.89 13.49
N ARG A 107 -9.49 -10.65 13.21
CA ARG A 107 -8.42 -10.96 14.15
C ARG A 107 -7.30 -9.94 14.12
N ASN A 108 -6.68 -9.73 15.27
CA ASN A 108 -5.46 -8.95 15.34
C ASN A 108 -4.29 -9.77 14.80
N ILE A 109 -3.34 -9.11 14.17
CA ILE A 109 -2.11 -9.72 13.68
C ILE A 109 -0.94 -9.04 14.36
N LYS A 110 -0.09 -9.82 15.05
CA LYS A 110 1.20 -9.32 15.50
C LYS A 110 2.18 -9.42 14.33
N ILE A 111 2.68 -8.30 13.88
CA ILE A 111 3.74 -8.22 12.87
C ILE A 111 5.07 -8.08 13.60
N VAL A 112 6.02 -8.96 13.30
CA VAL A 112 7.37 -8.89 13.85
C VAL A 112 8.35 -8.59 12.73
N ARG A 113 9.09 -7.50 12.90
CA ARG A 113 10.14 -7.08 11.97
C ARG A 113 11.50 -7.58 12.49
N SER A 114 12.20 -8.32 11.65
CA SER A 114 13.58 -8.78 11.87
C SER A 114 14.53 -8.05 10.92
N GLY A 115 15.69 -7.67 11.42
CA GLY A 115 16.71 -6.89 10.72
C GLY A 115 16.91 -5.51 11.33
N SER A 116 18.11 -4.94 11.15
CA SER A 116 18.43 -3.59 11.63
C SER A 116 17.67 -2.51 10.85
N LYS A 117 17.44 -1.36 11.49
CA LYS A 117 16.78 -0.22 10.85
C LYS A 117 17.58 0.22 9.62
N GLY A 118 16.88 0.31 8.47
CA GLY A 118 17.50 0.65 7.18
C GLY A 118 18.16 -0.52 6.44
N SER A 119 18.16 -1.74 7.00
CA SER A 119 18.71 -2.91 6.31
C SER A 119 17.80 -3.33 5.14
N LEU A 120 18.43 -3.63 3.98
CA LEU A 120 17.75 -4.25 2.83
C LEU A 120 17.33 -5.71 3.09
N LYS A 121 17.92 -6.35 4.13
CA LYS A 121 17.61 -7.74 4.54
C LYS A 121 16.53 -7.79 5.63
N THR A 122 15.62 -6.83 5.66
CA THR A 122 14.51 -6.83 6.60
C THR A 122 13.47 -7.87 6.19
N THR A 123 13.05 -8.70 7.13
CA THR A 123 11.96 -9.67 6.95
C THR A 123 10.83 -9.38 7.93
N TYR A 124 9.64 -9.81 7.55
CA TYR A 124 8.44 -9.67 8.38
C TYR A 124 7.82 -11.04 8.61
N GLN A 125 7.37 -11.26 9.83
CA GLN A 125 6.62 -12.45 10.23
C GLN A 125 5.27 -12.01 10.78
N TYR A 126 4.25 -12.78 10.49
CA TYR A 126 2.86 -12.48 10.80
C TYR A 126 2.31 -13.54 11.75
N PHE A 127 1.79 -13.11 12.88
CA PHE A 127 1.24 -13.99 13.93
C PHE A 127 -0.22 -13.60 14.18
N PRO A 128 -1.19 -14.23 13.48
CA PRO A 128 -2.60 -14.02 13.76
C PRO A 128 -2.94 -14.43 15.18
N LYS A 129 -3.79 -13.64 15.84
CA LYS A 129 -4.36 -13.92 17.15
C LYS A 129 -5.72 -14.56 17.03
N ASP A 130 -6.27 -14.99 18.14
CA ASP A 130 -7.65 -15.48 18.19
C ASP A 130 -8.61 -14.41 17.66
N PRO A 131 -9.73 -14.82 17.05
CA PRO A 131 -10.75 -13.90 16.59
C PRO A 131 -11.24 -13.00 17.73
N SER A 132 -11.47 -11.74 17.40
CA SER A 132 -12.02 -10.77 18.34
C SER A 132 -12.87 -9.74 17.60
N GLU A 133 -13.96 -9.35 18.22
CA GLU A 133 -14.81 -8.31 17.64
C GLU A 133 -14.13 -6.95 17.78
N MET A 134 -14.06 -6.26 16.67
CA MET A 134 -13.57 -4.90 16.58
C MET A 134 -14.16 -4.29 15.31
N GLU A 135 -14.80 -3.15 15.44
CA GLU A 135 -15.22 -2.37 14.30
C GLU A 135 -13.98 -1.75 13.62
N VAL A 136 -13.85 -1.97 12.32
CA VAL A 136 -12.77 -1.42 11.51
C VAL A 136 -13.35 -0.44 10.50
N PRO A 137 -12.66 0.68 10.21
CA PRO A 137 -13.10 1.59 9.17
C PRO A 137 -13.02 0.92 7.79
N GLU A 138 -13.79 1.44 6.84
CA GLU A 138 -13.70 1.01 5.45
C GLU A 138 -12.34 1.36 4.85
N ALA A 139 -11.82 0.44 4.02
CA ALA A 139 -10.60 0.70 3.27
C ALA A 139 -10.83 1.79 2.21
N GLN A 140 -9.91 2.72 2.11
CA GLN A 140 -9.99 3.83 1.15
C GLN A 140 -9.54 3.39 -0.24
N LYS A 141 -10.13 3.98 -1.28
CA LYS A 141 -9.68 3.81 -2.65
C LYS A 141 -8.30 4.46 -2.85
N LEU A 142 -7.33 3.69 -3.31
CA LEU A 142 -5.93 4.13 -3.45
C LEU A 142 -5.60 4.65 -4.85
N VAL A 143 -6.19 4.04 -5.89
CA VAL A 143 -5.98 4.47 -7.29
C VAL A 143 -6.71 5.77 -7.54
N GLY A 144 -6.00 6.74 -8.10
CA GLY A 144 -6.47 8.12 -8.29
C GLY A 144 -6.20 9.03 -7.07
N SER A 145 -5.68 8.49 -5.96
CA SER A 145 -5.27 9.28 -4.78
C SER A 145 -3.78 9.08 -4.50
N LEU A 146 -3.43 8.00 -3.82
CA LEU A 146 -2.02 7.66 -3.51
C LEU A 146 -1.28 7.03 -4.69
N ILE A 147 -1.97 6.20 -5.47
CA ILE A 147 -1.46 5.59 -6.69
C ILE A 147 -1.98 6.42 -7.86
N LEU A 148 -1.08 7.10 -8.55
CA LEU A 148 -1.44 7.94 -9.69
C LEU A 148 -1.93 7.07 -10.84
N ASP A 149 -3.09 7.40 -11.36
CA ASP A 149 -3.70 6.76 -12.53
C ASP A 149 -3.56 7.73 -13.72
N LEU A 150 -2.44 7.64 -14.43
CA LEU A 150 -2.07 8.57 -15.48
C LEU A 150 -2.55 8.08 -16.85
N ASP A 151 -3.11 8.98 -17.65
CA ASP A 151 -3.32 8.73 -19.06
C ASP A 151 -1.98 8.74 -19.85
N LYS A 152 -2.06 8.51 -21.16
CA LYS A 152 -0.87 8.41 -22.00
C LYS A 152 -0.05 9.70 -22.03
N GLU A 153 -0.72 10.86 -22.12
CA GLU A 153 -0.07 12.15 -22.21
C GLU A 153 0.65 12.49 -20.89
N ASP A 154 -0.01 12.23 -19.76
CA ASP A 154 0.55 12.46 -18.44
C ASP A 154 1.67 11.48 -18.11
N GLN A 155 1.64 10.24 -18.62
CA GLN A 155 2.78 9.32 -18.50
C GLN A 155 4.02 9.87 -19.24
N ILE A 156 3.85 10.47 -20.43
CA ILE A 156 4.97 11.09 -21.16
C ILE A 156 5.53 12.28 -20.36
N LYS A 157 4.69 13.15 -19.81
CA LYS A 157 5.13 14.24 -18.94
C LYS A 157 5.85 13.74 -17.69
N ALA A 158 5.38 12.63 -17.12
CA ALA A 158 5.99 11.99 -15.95
C ALA A 158 7.39 11.44 -16.25
N ILE A 159 7.60 10.84 -17.43
CA ILE A 159 8.91 10.36 -17.89
C ILE A 159 9.92 11.53 -17.95
N GLU A 160 9.46 12.70 -18.34
CA GLU A 160 10.28 13.92 -18.45
C GLU A 160 10.43 14.68 -17.12
N GLY A 161 9.80 14.20 -16.04
CA GLY A 161 9.80 14.86 -14.73
C GLY A 161 9.06 16.21 -14.73
N ARG A 162 8.05 16.36 -15.59
CA ARG A 162 7.32 17.61 -15.81
C ARG A 162 5.82 17.53 -15.54
N LEU A 163 5.38 16.46 -14.92
CA LEU A 163 3.94 16.31 -14.60
C LEU A 163 3.53 17.33 -13.53
N GLN A 164 2.54 18.13 -13.83
CA GLN A 164 1.94 19.03 -12.85
C GLN A 164 0.90 18.25 -12.03
N LEU A 165 1.26 17.92 -10.82
CA LEU A 165 0.30 17.32 -9.87
C LEU A 165 -0.62 18.43 -9.37
N SER A 166 -1.91 18.35 -9.70
CA SER A 166 -2.92 19.20 -9.06
C SER A 166 -2.79 19.00 -7.55
N LYS A 167 -2.64 20.09 -6.80
CA LYS A 167 -2.76 20.03 -5.34
C LYS A 167 -4.19 19.58 -5.07
N GLY A 168 -4.38 18.29 -4.81
CA GLY A 168 -5.68 17.73 -4.45
C GLY A 168 -6.22 18.53 -3.28
N GLY A 169 -7.41 19.09 -3.46
CA GLY A 169 -8.05 19.89 -2.45
C GLY A 169 -8.32 19.07 -1.20
N ASN A 170 -7.45 19.19 -0.24
CA ASN A 170 -7.76 19.00 1.16
C ASN A 170 -7.77 20.41 1.75
N ASN A 171 -8.94 21.04 1.75
CA ASN A 171 -9.20 22.14 2.65
C ASN A 171 -9.20 21.59 4.08
N ALA A 172 -8.05 21.68 4.71
CA ALA A 172 -7.92 21.79 6.14
C ALA A 172 -6.71 22.70 6.34
N ASP A 173 -7.02 23.98 6.55
CA ASP A 173 -6.07 24.98 6.97
C ASP A 173 -5.30 24.47 8.19
N ASN A 174 -3.99 24.34 8.04
CA ASN A 174 -3.10 24.48 9.17
C ASN A 174 -1.76 25.02 8.66
N GLU A 175 -1.60 26.31 8.85
CA GLU A 175 -0.30 26.98 8.79
C GLU A 175 0.63 26.40 9.85
N GLY A 176 1.85 26.10 9.46
CA GLY A 176 2.91 25.98 10.42
C GLY A 176 3.88 24.82 10.23
N SER A 177 5.05 25.18 9.76
CA SER A 177 6.35 24.54 9.98
C SER A 177 6.78 23.41 9.04
N SER A 178 7.67 23.82 8.18
CA SER A 178 8.59 23.00 7.40
C SER A 178 9.36 21.98 8.23
N ARG A 179 9.32 20.70 7.85
CA ARG A 179 10.45 19.75 7.81
C ARG A 179 10.01 18.35 7.36
N GLY A 180 10.61 17.89 6.24
CA GLY A 180 10.90 16.49 5.97
C GLY A 180 9.71 15.52 5.94
N GLY A 181 8.80 15.60 4.94
CA GLY A 181 7.75 14.61 4.73
C GLY A 181 8.31 13.28 4.22
N ARG A 182 8.53 12.31 5.11
CA ARG A 182 8.64 10.89 4.72
C ARG A 182 7.24 10.40 4.36
N SER A 183 7.13 9.72 3.22
CA SER A 183 5.91 9.08 2.76
C SER A 183 5.22 8.30 3.87
N ALA A 184 3.90 8.47 4.04
CA ALA A 184 3.09 7.80 5.06
C ALA A 184 3.12 6.26 4.97
N ALA A 185 3.59 5.70 3.85
CA ALA A 185 3.64 4.27 3.56
C ALA A 185 4.61 3.43 4.44
N ASN A 186 5.41 4.04 5.29
CA ASN A 186 6.44 3.34 6.08
C ASN A 186 6.28 3.48 7.60
N ARG A 187 5.09 3.77 8.12
CA ARG A 187 4.89 4.11 9.52
C ARG A 187 4.45 2.97 10.46
N VAL A 188 4.45 1.72 10.03
CA VAL A 188 4.17 0.60 10.96
C VAL A 188 5.34 0.33 11.91
N PHE A 189 6.56 0.79 11.60
CA PHE A 189 7.77 0.63 12.42
C PHE A 189 8.67 1.86 12.37
#